data_b6908b4d2a96dcc7db15b6d5094baa57
#
_entry.id   b6908b4d2a96dcc7db15b6d5094baa57
#
_cell.length_a   1.000
_cell.length_b   1.000
_cell.length_c   1.000
_cell.angle_alpha   90.00
_cell.angle_beta   90.00
_cell.angle_gamma   90.00
#
_symmetry.space_group_name_H-M   'P 1'
#
loop_
_entity.id
_entity.type
_entity.pdbx_description
1 polymer ?
#
loop_
_entity_poly.entity_id
_entity_poly.type
_entity_poly.pdbx_seq_one_letter_code
_entity_poly.pdbx_strand_id
1 'polypeptide(L)'
;MNARLIKRSILVLLLTLIFWFLYPALRVCFFLITDPIPEDRTFTLSELVINDASGLNETKHGGIIRLNKDLNQTINILTNSLARSKAENKKIIPIGARHSMGKQSIMQNAIHIDLSPLNGMKMENGLLRVQTGARWKDVLQFLAPLGLSVEIMQSNSDFSIGGTLSVNAHGWQPDRPPVASSVQKITLFTANGEIISCSREENNELFTHAMGGYGLFGIILEAWIKPVPNEILRSSHQVYHYKDFPKEWNKMKGNPVRLAFGRLSVAQETFFDQVLLTHYVTTGQISTQAGEYDISFRNSIARAVFRASLNSNRGKSFRQWMENFLGGEAGGVHARVNLMLEPVRVFTNNDDQKTDMLVEVFIPQEKFSDFIQEAKKILQYHSDNLLNVTVREIKKDTDSALPYAQNDMFGLVMLFTIEQNKKAEGFLKKQIRALFDASLNQGGTFYLPYRNYATPSHFTKGYPTLQAFLTAKKKWDPMETFYSGFYDYLNNSVRGR
;
A
#
# COMPACT_ATOMS: atom_id res chain seq x y z
N MET A 1 -52.05 -10.13 -36.63
CA MET A 1 -50.93 -9.41 -36.04
C MET A 1 -50.00 -8.94 -37.17
N ASN A 2 -49.73 -7.64 -37.27
CA ASN A 2 -49.17 -7.01 -38.46
C ASN A 2 -47.68 -7.42 -38.63
N ALA A 3 -47.30 -8.05 -39.76
CA ALA A 3 -45.92 -8.53 -40.01
C ALA A 3 -44.85 -7.44 -39.84
N ARG A 4 -45.20 -6.17 -40.04
CA ARG A 4 -44.32 -5.01 -39.77
C ARG A 4 -44.07 -4.79 -38.27
N LEU A 5 -45.08 -5.05 -37.42
CA LEU A 5 -44.93 -4.96 -35.97
C LEU A 5 -43.98 -6.09 -35.45
N ILE A 6 -44.14 -7.29 -35.94
CA ILE A 6 -43.29 -8.44 -35.58
C ILE A 6 -41.83 -8.17 -35.99
N LYS A 7 -41.58 -7.70 -37.22
CA LYS A 7 -40.23 -7.34 -37.67
C LYS A 7 -39.59 -6.23 -36.84
N ARG A 8 -40.37 -5.20 -36.46
CA ARG A 8 -39.87 -4.13 -35.58
C ARG A 8 -39.55 -4.67 -34.17
N SER A 9 -40.38 -5.51 -33.61
CA SER A 9 -40.16 -6.12 -32.29
C SER A 9 -38.90 -7.02 -32.30
N ILE A 10 -38.71 -7.82 -33.37
CA ILE A 10 -37.50 -8.65 -33.54
C ILE A 10 -36.26 -7.77 -33.68
N LEU A 11 -36.32 -6.70 -34.47
CA LEU A 11 -35.21 -5.76 -34.63
C LEU A 11 -34.83 -5.07 -33.30
N VAL A 12 -35.82 -4.61 -32.56
CA VAL A 12 -35.61 -4.03 -31.22
C VAL A 12 -35.00 -5.03 -30.27
N LEU A 13 -35.48 -6.26 -30.26
CA LEU A 13 -34.92 -7.34 -29.45
C LEU A 13 -33.44 -7.62 -29.82
N LEU A 14 -33.15 -7.73 -31.12
CA LEU A 14 -31.77 -7.94 -31.60
C LEU A 14 -30.85 -6.77 -31.22
N LEU A 15 -31.29 -5.51 -31.41
CA LEU A 15 -30.52 -4.33 -31.02
C LEU A 15 -30.30 -4.29 -29.51
N THR A 16 -31.30 -4.65 -28.70
CA THR A 16 -31.18 -4.75 -27.24
C THR A 16 -30.18 -5.81 -26.84
N LEU A 17 -30.20 -6.99 -27.47
CA LEU A 17 -29.23 -8.06 -27.24
C LEU A 17 -27.82 -7.63 -27.63
N ILE A 18 -27.65 -7.02 -28.81
CA ILE A 18 -26.34 -6.50 -29.27
C ILE A 18 -25.81 -5.47 -28.27
N PHE A 19 -26.65 -4.49 -27.87
CA PHE A 19 -26.28 -3.51 -26.87
C PHE A 19 -25.93 -4.16 -25.52
N TRP A 20 -26.70 -5.20 -25.13
CA TRP A 20 -26.47 -5.92 -23.90
C TRP A 20 -25.10 -6.64 -23.89
N PHE A 21 -24.69 -7.25 -25.02
CA PHE A 21 -23.38 -7.89 -25.17
C PHE A 21 -22.23 -6.86 -25.27
N LEU A 22 -22.45 -5.75 -25.98
CA LEU A 22 -21.45 -4.70 -26.17
C LEU A 22 -21.30 -3.77 -24.98
N TYR A 23 -22.24 -3.78 -24.02
CA TYR A 23 -22.28 -2.86 -22.88
C TYR A 23 -20.94 -2.78 -22.12
N PRO A 24 -20.25 -3.89 -21.74
CA PRO A 24 -18.96 -3.79 -21.05
C PRO A 24 -17.89 -3.11 -21.88
N ALA A 25 -17.82 -3.43 -23.19
CA ALA A 25 -16.85 -2.81 -24.09
C ALA A 25 -17.11 -1.31 -24.28
N LEU A 26 -18.39 -0.91 -24.47
CA LEU A 26 -18.80 0.49 -24.56
C LEU A 26 -18.45 1.26 -23.28
N ARG A 27 -18.63 0.62 -22.13
CA ARG A 27 -18.26 1.19 -20.84
C ARG A 27 -16.74 1.36 -20.72
N VAL A 28 -15.93 0.42 -21.20
CA VAL A 28 -14.46 0.57 -21.25
C VAL A 28 -14.08 1.74 -22.16
N CYS A 29 -14.68 1.85 -23.37
CA CYS A 29 -14.45 3.00 -24.26
C CYS A 29 -14.81 4.34 -23.60
N PHE A 30 -15.93 4.39 -22.86
CA PHE A 30 -16.32 5.57 -22.10
C PHE A 30 -15.26 5.97 -21.07
N PHE A 31 -14.77 5.01 -20.24
CA PHE A 31 -13.75 5.28 -19.24
C PHE A 31 -12.38 5.62 -19.86
N LEU A 32 -12.05 5.04 -21.01
CA LEU A 32 -10.82 5.38 -21.74
C LEU A 32 -10.77 6.86 -22.14
N ILE A 33 -11.93 7.46 -22.43
CA ILE A 33 -12.05 8.87 -22.82
C ILE A 33 -12.21 9.78 -21.60
N THR A 34 -13.01 9.37 -20.60
CA THR A 34 -13.43 10.25 -19.49
C THR A 34 -12.57 10.11 -18.24
N ASP A 35 -11.80 9.03 -18.12
CA ASP A 35 -10.96 8.74 -16.94
C ASP A 35 -9.53 8.38 -17.36
N PRO A 36 -8.77 9.30 -18.02
CA PRO A 36 -7.38 9.05 -18.41
C PRO A 36 -6.50 8.86 -17.17
N ILE A 37 -5.30 8.31 -17.37
CA ILE A 37 -4.29 8.25 -16.30
C ILE A 37 -3.94 9.70 -15.93
N PRO A 38 -4.10 10.11 -14.65
CA PRO A 38 -3.81 11.49 -14.26
C PRO A 38 -2.32 11.79 -14.39
N GLU A 39 -2.00 13.05 -14.61
CA GLU A 39 -0.64 13.54 -14.49
C GLU A 39 -0.10 13.30 -13.08
N ASP A 40 1.24 13.29 -12.94
CA ASP A 40 1.88 13.11 -11.63
C ASP A 40 1.50 14.29 -10.72
N ARG A 41 0.43 14.11 -9.96
CA ARG A 41 0.05 15.07 -8.92
C ARG A 41 1.06 14.94 -7.79
N THR A 42 2.12 15.71 -7.83
CA THR A 42 2.84 16.05 -6.60
C THR A 42 1.79 16.65 -5.67
N PHE A 43 1.53 16.00 -4.53
CA PHE A 43 0.63 16.57 -3.52
C PHE A 43 1.15 17.96 -3.17
N THR A 44 0.58 18.99 -3.79
CA THR A 44 0.93 20.37 -3.49
C THR A 44 0.62 20.62 -2.02
N LEU A 45 1.63 20.99 -1.27
CA LEU A 45 1.46 21.46 0.09
C LEU A 45 0.82 22.83 -0.02
N SER A 46 -0.48 22.91 0.28
CA SER A 46 -1.17 24.20 0.42
C SER A 46 -0.56 24.97 1.59
N GLU A 47 -0.54 26.30 1.51
CA GLU A 47 -0.06 27.15 2.60
C GLU A 47 -0.88 27.04 3.88
N LEU A 48 -2.10 26.53 3.82
CA LEU A 48 -3.05 26.54 4.94
C LEU A 48 -3.46 25.13 5.41
N VAL A 49 -3.59 24.18 4.49
CA VAL A 49 -4.16 22.87 4.79
C VAL A 49 -3.30 21.73 4.25
N ILE A 50 -3.38 20.60 4.94
CA ILE A 50 -2.76 19.34 4.55
C ILE A 50 -3.80 18.22 4.57
N ASN A 51 -3.67 17.25 3.67
CA ASN A 51 -4.51 16.06 3.62
C ASN A 51 -3.65 14.81 3.39
N ASP A 52 -4.21 13.62 3.59
CA ASP A 52 -3.60 12.33 3.26
C ASP A 52 -4.27 11.70 2.03
N ALA A 53 -3.81 10.50 1.66
CA ALA A 53 -4.29 9.82 0.46
C ALA A 53 -5.80 9.51 0.47
N SER A 54 -6.46 9.51 1.63
CA SER A 54 -7.91 9.30 1.71
C SER A 54 -8.74 10.48 1.21
N GLY A 55 -8.15 11.68 1.16
CA GLY A 55 -8.91 12.92 0.89
C GLY A 55 -9.88 13.34 2.00
N LEU A 56 -10.02 12.54 3.08
CA LEU A 56 -11.02 12.72 4.13
C LEU A 56 -10.46 13.32 5.44
N ASN A 57 -9.19 13.69 5.45
CA ASN A 57 -8.50 14.16 6.66
C ASN A 57 -7.94 15.57 6.54
N GLU A 58 -8.56 16.42 5.69
CA GLU A 58 -8.11 17.80 5.52
C GLU A 58 -8.00 18.51 6.88
N THR A 59 -6.84 19.13 7.12
CA THR A 59 -6.50 19.67 8.44
C THR A 59 -5.64 20.92 8.28
N LYS A 60 -5.92 21.98 9.06
CA LYS A 60 -5.08 23.17 9.15
C LYS A 60 -3.79 22.83 9.88
N HIS A 61 -2.65 23.12 9.26
CA HIS A 61 -1.33 22.88 9.87
C HIS A 61 -0.77 24.13 10.57
N GLY A 62 0.20 23.95 11.46
CA GLY A 62 0.89 25.02 12.19
C GLY A 62 2.15 25.52 11.50
N GLY A 63 2.43 25.06 10.30
CA GLY A 63 3.58 25.40 9.46
C GLY A 63 4.19 24.16 8.80
N ILE A 64 4.80 24.37 7.64
CA ILE A 64 5.57 23.34 6.92
C ILE A 64 7.01 23.81 6.81
N ILE A 65 7.95 22.98 7.23
CA ILE A 65 9.39 23.23 7.15
C ILE A 65 9.97 22.20 6.19
N ARG A 66 10.58 22.64 5.09
CA ARG A 66 11.28 21.78 4.14
C ARG A 66 12.72 21.59 4.56
N LEU A 67 13.19 20.35 4.53
CA LEU A 67 14.58 20.02 4.76
C LEU A 67 15.46 20.40 3.56
N ASN A 68 16.75 20.16 3.68
CA ASN A 68 17.75 20.42 2.65
C ASN A 68 18.35 19.08 2.17
N LYS A 69 18.91 19.04 0.96
CA LYS A 69 19.70 17.90 0.47
C LYS A 69 20.97 17.66 1.30
N ASP A 70 21.57 18.75 1.78
CA ASP A 70 22.73 18.71 2.66
C ASP A 70 22.32 18.26 4.07
N LEU A 71 22.96 17.21 4.56
CA LEU A 71 22.62 16.62 5.85
C LEU A 71 22.93 17.56 7.03
N ASN A 72 24.02 18.34 6.96
CA ASN A 72 24.39 19.26 8.04
C ASN A 72 23.38 20.42 8.14
N GLN A 73 22.96 20.96 6.99
CA GLN A 73 21.89 21.98 6.98
C GLN A 73 20.57 21.39 7.47
N THR A 74 20.25 20.18 7.08
CA THR A 74 19.07 19.45 7.57
C THR A 74 19.09 19.30 9.09
N ILE A 75 20.23 18.92 9.69
CA ILE A 75 20.38 18.80 11.14
C ILE A 75 20.11 20.15 11.83
N ASN A 76 20.67 21.23 11.31
CA ASN A 76 20.42 22.58 11.84
C ASN A 76 18.94 22.97 11.75
N ILE A 77 18.27 22.67 10.63
CA ILE A 77 16.85 22.93 10.45
C ILE A 77 16.02 22.12 11.48
N LEU A 78 16.35 20.85 11.69
CA LEU A 78 15.65 19.99 12.65
C LEU A 78 15.87 20.44 14.10
N THR A 79 17.09 20.83 14.47
CA THR A 79 17.40 21.38 15.80
C THR A 79 16.61 22.67 16.07
N ASN A 80 16.57 23.58 15.10
CA ASN A 80 15.76 24.79 15.20
C ASN A 80 14.24 24.47 15.26
N SER A 81 13.80 23.43 14.57
CA SER A 81 12.40 22.98 14.62
C SER A 81 12.03 22.42 15.99
N LEU A 82 12.94 21.70 16.68
CA LEU A 82 12.73 21.26 18.06
C LEU A 82 12.62 22.46 19.01
N ALA A 83 13.51 23.45 18.90
CA ALA A 83 13.47 24.67 19.71
C ALA A 83 12.15 25.44 19.49
N ARG A 84 11.72 25.57 18.24
CA ARG A 84 10.45 26.19 17.88
C ARG A 84 9.25 25.41 18.42
N SER A 85 9.25 24.08 18.29
CA SER A 85 8.21 23.19 18.84
C SER A 85 8.02 23.42 20.34
N LYS A 86 9.12 23.49 21.08
CA LYS A 86 9.11 23.75 22.52
C LYS A 86 8.58 25.15 22.86
N ALA A 87 9.06 26.17 22.14
CA ALA A 87 8.68 27.57 22.37
C ALA A 87 7.19 27.84 22.07
N GLU A 88 6.68 27.24 20.99
CA GLU A 88 5.29 27.42 20.52
C GLU A 88 4.32 26.37 21.10
N ASN A 89 4.80 25.41 21.90
CA ASN A 89 4.06 24.23 22.37
C ASN A 89 3.34 23.49 21.22
N LYS A 90 4.04 23.30 20.10
CA LYS A 90 3.53 22.61 18.94
C LYS A 90 4.21 21.25 18.76
N LYS A 91 3.47 20.28 18.23
CA LYS A 91 3.99 18.95 17.90
C LYS A 91 4.73 18.97 16.55
N ILE A 92 5.61 18.01 16.33
CA ILE A 92 6.36 17.83 15.08
C ILE A 92 5.89 16.54 14.41
N ILE A 93 5.67 16.60 13.09
CA ILE A 93 5.29 15.46 12.27
C ILE A 93 6.20 15.37 11.05
N PRO A 94 6.97 14.28 10.88
CA PRO A 94 7.68 14.03 9.63
C PRO A 94 6.69 13.65 8.53
N ILE A 95 6.84 14.23 7.35
CA ILE A 95 6.04 13.91 6.17
C ILE A 95 6.91 13.48 5.00
N GLY A 96 6.52 12.37 4.39
CA GLY A 96 7.08 11.86 3.14
C GLY A 96 6.07 11.98 2.00
N ALA A 97 5.84 10.88 1.29
CA ALA A 97 4.92 10.83 0.14
C ALA A 97 3.42 10.89 0.52
N ARG A 98 3.04 10.80 1.78
CA ARG A 98 1.68 10.95 2.34
C ARG A 98 0.64 9.97 1.76
N HIS A 99 1.03 8.74 1.49
CA HIS A 99 0.14 7.69 1.00
C HIS A 99 -0.65 6.95 2.10
N SER A 100 -0.43 7.28 3.37
CA SER A 100 -1.26 6.78 4.47
C SER A 100 -2.65 7.43 4.46
N MET A 101 -3.61 6.83 5.20
CA MET A 101 -5.03 7.25 5.16
C MET A 101 -5.63 7.51 6.54
N GLY A 102 -4.87 7.33 7.62
CA GLY A 102 -5.34 7.38 9.01
C GLY A 102 -4.68 8.47 9.86
N LYS A 103 -4.30 9.61 9.26
CA LYS A 103 -3.64 10.73 9.93
C LYS A 103 -2.25 10.38 10.49
N GLN A 104 -1.54 9.42 9.93
CA GLN A 104 -0.17 9.08 10.35
C GLN A 104 0.80 10.26 10.14
N SER A 105 0.55 11.07 9.11
CA SER A 105 1.36 12.25 8.75
C SER A 105 0.60 13.57 8.92
N ILE A 106 -0.46 13.62 9.74
CA ILE A 106 -1.33 14.79 9.86
C ILE A 106 -1.72 15.03 11.33
N MET A 107 -1.67 16.30 11.74
CA MET A 107 -2.25 16.79 12.97
C MET A 107 -2.55 18.29 12.86
N GLN A 108 -3.64 18.72 13.49
CA GLN A 108 -4.01 20.13 13.55
C GLN A 108 -2.96 20.95 14.30
N ASN A 109 -2.62 22.13 13.78
CA ASN A 109 -1.69 23.08 14.39
C ASN A 109 -0.26 22.55 14.66
N ALA A 110 0.14 21.42 14.04
CA ALA A 110 1.48 20.87 14.19
C ALA A 110 2.45 21.44 13.15
N ILE A 111 3.76 21.39 13.46
CA ILE A 111 4.85 21.69 12.54
C ILE A 111 5.12 20.43 11.71
N HIS A 112 4.87 20.49 10.41
CA HIS A 112 5.14 19.39 9.49
C HIS A 112 6.54 19.55 8.87
N ILE A 113 7.35 18.50 8.96
CA ILE A 113 8.70 18.46 8.40
C ILE A 113 8.66 17.71 7.07
N ASP A 114 8.83 18.43 5.97
CA ASP A 114 8.87 17.85 4.62
C ASP A 114 10.26 17.29 4.32
N LEU A 115 10.36 15.95 4.27
CA LEU A 115 11.60 15.23 4.01
C LEU A 115 11.92 15.11 2.51
N SER A 116 11.02 15.50 1.60
CA SER A 116 11.18 15.25 0.16
C SER A 116 12.50 15.77 -0.44
N PRO A 117 13.13 16.88 0.04
CA PRO A 117 14.42 17.30 -0.48
C PRO A 117 15.60 16.43 -0.02
N LEU A 118 15.43 15.64 1.06
CA LEU A 118 16.44 14.73 1.59
C LEU A 118 16.45 13.43 0.77
N ASN A 119 16.97 13.46 -0.46
CA ASN A 119 16.83 12.40 -1.45
C ASN A 119 18.16 11.90 -2.04
N GLY A 120 19.29 12.18 -1.39
CA GLY A 120 20.59 11.67 -1.81
C GLY A 120 20.69 10.14 -1.70
N MET A 121 21.49 9.54 -2.60
CA MET A 121 21.74 8.09 -2.58
C MET A 121 23.11 7.76 -3.15
N LYS A 122 23.74 6.72 -2.63
CA LYS A 122 25.01 6.18 -3.12
C LYS A 122 25.18 4.71 -2.73
N MET A 123 25.99 4.00 -3.49
CA MET A 123 26.50 2.69 -3.06
C MET A 123 27.65 2.86 -2.06
N GLU A 124 27.60 2.13 -0.95
CA GLU A 124 28.59 2.17 0.11
C GLU A 124 28.78 0.77 0.71
N ASN A 125 29.95 0.18 0.57
CA ASN A 125 30.28 -1.17 1.07
C ASN A 125 29.28 -2.25 0.64
N GLY A 126 28.80 -2.20 -0.61
CA GLY A 126 27.83 -3.15 -1.15
C GLY A 126 26.38 -2.92 -0.73
N LEU A 127 26.11 -1.89 0.07
CA LEU A 127 24.78 -1.46 0.47
C LEU A 127 24.37 -0.19 -0.27
N LEU A 128 23.09 0.00 -0.48
CA LEU A 128 22.52 1.26 -0.88
C LEU A 128 22.36 2.14 0.38
N ARG A 129 23.13 3.21 0.49
CA ARG A 129 22.84 4.28 1.44
C ARG A 129 21.90 5.28 0.77
N VAL A 130 20.74 5.49 1.37
CA VAL A 130 19.69 6.34 0.81
C VAL A 130 19.10 7.26 1.87
N GLN A 131 18.90 8.52 1.51
CA GLN A 131 18.18 9.50 2.32
C GLN A 131 16.67 9.28 2.21
N THR A 132 15.95 9.45 3.30
CA THR A 132 14.58 8.92 3.47
C THR A 132 13.49 9.72 2.76
N GLY A 133 13.78 10.90 2.24
CA GLY A 133 12.89 11.64 1.32
C GLY A 133 12.87 11.09 -0.11
N ALA A 134 13.88 10.29 -0.51
CA ALA A 134 13.93 9.64 -1.83
C ALA A 134 12.69 8.76 -2.04
N ARG A 135 12.24 8.65 -3.28
CA ARG A 135 11.16 7.75 -3.66
C ARG A 135 11.71 6.43 -4.20
N TRP A 136 10.94 5.36 -4.07
CA TRP A 136 11.36 4.07 -4.61
C TRP A 136 11.62 4.12 -6.11
N LYS A 137 10.87 4.91 -6.89
CA LYS A 137 11.12 5.09 -8.32
C LYS A 137 12.56 5.58 -8.58
N ASP A 138 13.02 6.57 -7.80
CA ASP A 138 14.36 7.14 -7.95
C ASP A 138 15.43 6.11 -7.56
N VAL A 139 15.17 5.34 -6.50
CA VAL A 139 16.04 4.23 -6.05
C VAL A 139 16.16 3.16 -7.12
N LEU A 140 15.06 2.73 -7.72
CA LEU A 140 15.05 1.71 -8.77
C LEU A 140 15.80 2.19 -10.02
N GLN A 141 15.60 3.44 -10.42
CA GLN A 141 16.31 4.07 -11.54
C GLN A 141 17.81 4.22 -11.27
N PHE A 142 18.20 4.50 -10.02
CA PHE A 142 19.60 4.56 -9.62
C PHE A 142 20.29 3.19 -9.64
N LEU A 143 19.58 2.13 -9.19
CA LEU A 143 20.14 0.78 -9.08
C LEU A 143 20.18 0.02 -10.42
N ALA A 144 19.21 0.24 -11.30
CA ALA A 144 19.07 -0.53 -12.55
C ALA A 144 20.32 -0.52 -13.45
N PRO A 145 20.98 0.63 -13.73
CA PRO A 145 22.21 0.65 -14.54
C PRO A 145 23.38 -0.11 -13.89
N LEU A 146 23.32 -0.33 -12.58
CA LEU A 146 24.28 -1.13 -11.83
C LEU A 146 23.99 -2.64 -11.86
N GLY A 147 22.94 -3.06 -12.58
CA GLY A 147 22.45 -4.44 -12.57
C GLY A 147 21.80 -4.85 -11.26
N LEU A 148 21.34 -3.88 -10.44
CA LEU A 148 20.79 -4.05 -9.12
C LEU A 148 19.34 -3.62 -9.02
N SER A 149 18.64 -4.12 -7.99
CA SER A 149 17.29 -3.80 -7.61
C SER A 149 17.17 -3.87 -6.08
N VAL A 150 15.98 -3.66 -5.52
CA VAL A 150 15.70 -3.82 -4.10
C VAL A 150 15.08 -5.19 -3.83
N GLU A 151 15.34 -5.73 -2.63
CA GLU A 151 14.84 -7.04 -2.23
C GLU A 151 13.34 -6.96 -1.94
N ILE A 152 12.92 -6.00 -1.13
CA ILE A 152 11.53 -5.84 -0.68
C ILE A 152 11.11 -4.39 -0.86
N MET A 153 9.94 -4.18 -1.45
CA MET A 153 9.21 -2.91 -1.44
C MET A 153 7.72 -3.17 -1.70
N GLN A 154 6.87 -2.23 -1.34
CA GLN A 154 5.45 -2.25 -1.70
C GLN A 154 5.25 -2.18 -3.24
N SER A 155 4.04 -2.41 -3.73
CA SER A 155 3.76 -2.53 -5.18
C SER A 155 4.04 -1.27 -5.98
N ASN A 156 3.88 -0.09 -5.40
CA ASN A 156 3.94 1.17 -6.14
C ASN A 156 5.20 1.96 -5.77
N SER A 157 5.78 2.59 -6.77
CA SER A 157 7.09 3.24 -6.67
C SER A 157 7.06 4.70 -6.18
N ASP A 158 5.88 5.29 -6.00
CA ASP A 158 5.72 6.70 -5.58
C ASP A 158 5.93 6.96 -4.09
N PHE A 159 6.05 5.91 -3.29
CA PHE A 159 6.26 6.01 -1.85
C PHE A 159 7.68 6.46 -1.52
N SER A 160 7.82 7.25 -0.46
CA SER A 160 9.14 7.61 0.05
C SER A 160 9.74 6.50 0.90
N ILE A 161 11.07 6.42 0.92
CA ILE A 161 11.82 5.47 1.77
C ILE A 161 11.39 5.62 3.23
N GLY A 162 11.44 6.84 3.80
CA GLY A 162 11.07 7.07 5.20
C GLY A 162 9.64 6.66 5.52
N GLY A 163 8.68 6.96 4.63
CA GLY A 163 7.29 6.53 4.81
C GLY A 163 7.15 5.01 4.81
N THR A 164 7.82 4.32 3.90
CA THR A 164 7.82 2.86 3.81
C THR A 164 8.41 2.19 5.07
N LEU A 165 9.56 2.70 5.56
CA LEU A 165 10.19 2.19 6.78
C LEU A 165 9.34 2.48 8.02
N SER A 166 8.74 3.67 8.09
CA SER A 166 7.90 4.09 9.22
C SER A 166 6.62 3.25 9.38
N VAL A 167 6.12 2.62 8.32
CA VAL A 167 4.98 1.70 8.39
C VAL A 167 5.40 0.23 8.32
N ASN A 168 6.70 -0.03 8.19
CA ASN A 168 7.28 -1.36 7.92
C ASN A 168 6.52 -2.09 6.82
N ALA A 169 6.47 -1.47 5.63
CA ALA A 169 5.65 -1.99 4.53
C ALA A 169 6.10 -3.38 4.09
N HIS A 170 5.15 -4.16 3.57
CA HIS A 170 5.45 -5.41 2.89
C HIS A 170 5.28 -5.27 1.37
N GLY A 171 5.85 -6.20 0.66
CA GLY A 171 5.79 -6.27 -0.78
C GLY A 171 4.95 -7.43 -1.31
N TRP A 172 5.33 -7.90 -2.47
CA TRP A 172 4.80 -9.07 -3.17
C TRP A 172 5.92 -10.06 -3.53
N GLN A 173 7.03 -9.95 -2.79
CA GLN A 173 8.14 -10.88 -2.82
C GLN A 173 7.80 -12.06 -1.89
N PRO A 174 7.57 -13.28 -2.41
CA PRO A 174 7.26 -14.44 -1.57
C PRO A 174 8.46 -14.80 -0.68
N ASP A 175 8.19 -15.46 0.43
CA ASP A 175 9.17 -15.87 1.43
C ASP A 175 9.99 -14.72 2.03
N ARG A 176 9.41 -13.51 2.12
CA ARG A 176 10.06 -12.35 2.72
C ARG A 176 9.22 -11.76 3.86
N PRO A 177 9.88 -11.39 4.99
CA PRO A 177 9.29 -10.51 6.00
C PRO A 177 9.05 -9.11 5.45
N PRO A 178 8.45 -8.18 6.22
CA PRO A 178 8.36 -6.77 5.85
C PRO A 178 9.72 -6.11 5.56
N VAL A 179 9.68 -4.89 5.01
CA VAL A 179 10.85 -4.18 4.47
C VAL A 179 11.99 -3.99 5.47
N ALA A 180 11.71 -3.91 6.78
CA ALA A 180 12.73 -3.81 7.82
C ALA A 180 13.79 -4.91 7.73
N SER A 181 13.41 -6.13 7.28
CA SER A 181 14.35 -7.25 7.12
C SER A 181 15.47 -7.01 6.11
N SER A 182 15.25 -6.13 5.13
CA SER A 182 16.25 -5.73 4.12
C SER A 182 17.13 -4.55 4.55
N VAL A 183 16.77 -3.87 5.66
CA VAL A 183 17.49 -2.71 6.19
C VAL A 183 18.56 -3.18 7.17
N GLN A 184 19.80 -2.77 6.94
CA GLN A 184 20.92 -3.11 7.81
C GLN A 184 21.11 -2.11 8.94
N LYS A 185 20.89 -0.82 8.64
CA LYS A 185 21.16 0.29 9.54
C LYS A 185 20.31 1.48 9.16
N ILE A 186 19.98 2.31 10.15
CA ILE A 186 19.40 3.65 9.96
C ILE A 186 20.14 4.70 10.76
N THR A 187 20.00 5.95 10.37
CA THR A 187 20.36 7.11 11.18
C THR A 187 19.07 7.79 11.60
N LEU A 188 18.88 7.98 12.90
CA LEU A 188 17.67 8.52 13.51
C LEU A 188 17.97 9.86 14.21
N PHE A 189 17.18 10.90 13.92
CA PHE A 189 17.15 12.15 14.67
C PHE A 189 16.07 12.05 15.74
N THR A 190 16.46 12.14 17.01
CA THR A 190 15.60 11.91 18.18
C THR A 190 14.91 13.17 18.69
N ALA A 191 13.98 13.02 19.62
CA ALA A 191 13.28 14.13 20.29
C ALA A 191 14.23 15.00 21.17
N ASN A 192 15.40 14.47 21.54
CA ASN A 192 16.43 15.19 22.26
C ASN A 192 17.39 15.97 21.35
N GLY A 193 17.22 15.87 20.02
CA GLY A 193 18.12 16.51 19.05
C GLY A 193 19.39 15.70 18.75
N GLU A 194 19.48 14.48 19.22
CA GLU A 194 20.62 13.59 18.99
C GLU A 194 20.47 12.85 17.66
N ILE A 195 21.61 12.54 17.04
CA ILE A 195 21.65 11.68 15.85
C ILE A 195 22.22 10.33 16.28
N ILE A 196 21.39 9.31 16.20
CA ILE A 196 21.75 7.97 16.67
C ILE A 196 21.79 7.01 15.49
N SER A 197 22.88 6.23 15.42
CA SER A 197 22.97 5.08 14.52
C SER A 197 22.23 3.90 15.16
N CYS A 198 21.33 3.28 14.43
CA CYS A 198 20.55 2.16 14.92
C CYS A 198 20.60 0.97 13.94
N SER A 199 20.82 -0.21 14.47
CA SER A 199 20.81 -1.48 13.73
C SER A 199 20.33 -2.61 14.66
N ARG A 200 20.40 -3.86 14.19
CA ARG A 200 20.11 -5.01 15.05
C ARG A 200 21.16 -5.23 16.15
N GLU A 201 22.37 -4.76 15.91
CA GLU A 201 23.53 -4.91 16.80
C GLU A 201 23.74 -3.68 17.68
N GLU A 202 23.34 -2.48 17.18
CA GLU A 202 23.58 -1.20 17.84
C GLU A 202 22.27 -0.45 18.01
N ASN A 203 21.94 -0.02 19.24
CA ASN A 203 20.69 0.71 19.57
C ASN A 203 19.43 -0.04 19.05
N ASN A 204 19.38 -1.35 19.21
CA ASN A 204 18.35 -2.24 18.65
C ASN A 204 16.94 -1.85 19.12
N GLU A 205 16.76 -1.41 20.37
CA GLU A 205 15.45 -0.95 20.85
C GLU A 205 14.91 0.20 19.99
N LEU A 206 15.75 1.20 19.66
CA LEU A 206 15.35 2.29 18.77
C LEU A 206 15.15 1.82 17.33
N PHE A 207 15.99 0.91 16.84
CA PHE A 207 15.83 0.33 15.51
C PHE A 207 14.46 -0.31 15.34
N THR A 208 14.10 -1.23 16.25
CA THR A 208 12.83 -1.95 16.19
C THR A 208 11.61 -1.05 16.38
N HIS A 209 11.74 0.03 17.16
CA HIS A 209 10.66 0.99 17.35
C HIS A 209 10.56 2.03 16.24
N ALA A 210 11.64 2.34 15.50
CA ALA A 210 11.60 3.21 14.33
C ALA A 210 11.02 2.48 13.10
N MET A 211 11.33 1.18 12.93
CA MET A 211 10.73 0.33 11.91
C MET A 211 9.27 0.03 12.26
N GLY A 212 8.32 0.53 11.46
CA GLY A 212 6.90 0.46 11.80
C GLY A 212 6.48 1.37 12.97
N GLY A 213 7.30 2.38 13.29
CA GLY A 213 7.08 3.31 14.39
C GLY A 213 6.28 4.56 14.04
N TYR A 214 5.82 4.68 12.82
CA TYR A 214 4.96 5.79 12.33
C TYR A 214 5.55 7.19 12.57
N GLY A 215 6.89 7.30 12.61
CA GLY A 215 7.59 8.57 12.89
C GLY A 215 7.51 9.05 14.34
N LEU A 216 7.06 8.19 15.27
CA LEU A 216 6.85 8.56 16.69
C LEU A 216 8.14 8.54 17.51
N PHE A 217 9.15 7.78 17.11
CA PHE A 217 10.42 7.64 17.87
C PHE A 217 11.54 8.54 17.35
N GLY A 218 11.28 9.30 16.30
CA GLY A 218 12.23 10.19 15.67
C GLY A 218 12.06 10.25 14.16
N ILE A 219 12.93 11.02 13.52
CA ILE A 219 12.96 11.18 12.07
C ILE A 219 14.10 10.32 11.51
N ILE A 220 13.78 9.29 10.73
CA ILE A 220 14.79 8.52 10.01
C ILE A 220 15.36 9.41 8.92
N LEU A 221 16.67 9.67 8.98
CA LEU A 221 17.37 10.54 8.02
C LEU A 221 17.93 9.75 6.84
N GLU A 222 18.54 8.60 7.14
CA GLU A 222 19.19 7.72 6.16
C GLU A 222 18.94 6.26 6.49
N ALA A 223 18.98 5.41 5.48
CA ALA A 223 18.91 3.96 5.62
C ALA A 223 19.97 3.28 4.75
N TRP A 224 20.53 2.16 5.21
CA TRP A 224 21.40 1.27 4.46
C TRP A 224 20.62 0.00 4.12
N ILE A 225 20.33 -0.18 2.85
CA ILE A 225 19.46 -1.24 2.33
C ILE A 225 20.30 -2.21 1.50
N LYS A 226 20.11 -3.51 1.71
CA LYS A 226 20.77 -4.53 0.92
C LYS A 226 20.12 -4.62 -0.46
N PRO A 227 20.87 -4.37 -1.56
CA PRO A 227 20.36 -4.56 -2.91
C PRO A 227 20.41 -6.04 -3.31
N VAL A 228 19.65 -6.37 -4.36
CA VAL A 228 19.66 -7.68 -5.01
C VAL A 228 19.87 -7.52 -6.51
N PRO A 229 20.25 -8.58 -7.25
CA PRO A 229 20.36 -8.50 -8.71
C PRO A 229 19.06 -8.05 -9.38
N ASN A 230 19.17 -7.22 -10.42
CA ASN A 230 18.06 -6.85 -11.31
C ASN A 230 17.83 -7.96 -12.33
N GLU A 231 17.31 -9.10 -11.87
CA GLU A 231 17.09 -10.29 -12.69
C GLU A 231 15.99 -10.05 -13.75
N ILE A 232 16.16 -10.69 -14.90
CA ILE A 232 15.11 -10.81 -15.91
C ILE A 232 14.17 -11.94 -15.48
N LEU A 233 12.89 -11.62 -15.36
CA LEU A 233 11.85 -12.49 -14.84
C LEU A 233 10.84 -12.84 -15.94
N ARG A 234 10.38 -14.09 -15.95
CA ARG A 234 9.30 -14.56 -16.81
C ARG A 234 8.02 -14.74 -16.00
N SER A 235 6.93 -14.15 -16.46
CA SER A 235 5.63 -14.26 -15.82
C SER A 235 4.90 -15.56 -16.19
N SER A 236 4.15 -16.10 -15.24
CA SER A 236 3.19 -17.18 -15.43
C SER A 236 1.94 -16.89 -14.59
N HIS A 237 0.78 -17.33 -15.06
CA HIS A 237 -0.46 -17.17 -14.31
C HIS A 237 -1.36 -18.40 -14.48
N GLN A 238 -2.16 -18.67 -13.45
CA GLN A 238 -3.16 -19.74 -13.46
C GLN A 238 -4.29 -19.45 -12.48
N VAL A 239 -5.51 -19.80 -12.88
CA VAL A 239 -6.70 -19.65 -12.03
C VAL A 239 -6.89 -20.92 -11.20
N TYR A 240 -7.10 -20.70 -9.90
CA TYR A 240 -7.40 -21.78 -8.95
C TYR A 240 -8.68 -21.46 -8.18
N HIS A 241 -9.32 -22.47 -7.64
CA HIS A 241 -10.33 -22.28 -6.61
C HIS A 241 -9.65 -21.84 -5.31
N TYR A 242 -10.27 -20.93 -4.53
CA TYR A 242 -9.64 -20.37 -3.32
C TYR A 242 -9.18 -21.42 -2.29
N LYS A 243 -9.85 -22.58 -2.23
CA LYS A 243 -9.46 -23.69 -1.33
C LYS A 243 -8.15 -24.35 -1.73
N ASP A 244 -7.83 -24.34 -3.03
CA ASP A 244 -6.60 -24.94 -3.56
C ASP A 244 -5.44 -23.97 -3.54
N PHE A 245 -5.73 -22.65 -3.47
CA PHE A 245 -4.72 -21.59 -3.58
C PHE A 245 -3.57 -21.75 -2.57
N PRO A 246 -3.77 -22.02 -1.26
CA PRO A 246 -2.64 -22.18 -0.32
C PRO A 246 -1.73 -23.35 -0.69
N LYS A 247 -2.30 -24.45 -1.17
CA LYS A 247 -1.52 -25.62 -1.64
C LYS A 247 -0.70 -25.28 -2.89
N GLU A 248 -1.31 -24.62 -3.86
CA GLU A 248 -0.64 -24.23 -5.11
C GLU A 248 0.42 -23.14 -4.87
N TRP A 249 0.15 -22.21 -3.95
CA TRP A 249 1.15 -21.25 -3.48
C TRP A 249 2.37 -21.97 -2.86
N ASN A 250 2.16 -22.93 -2.00
CA ASN A 250 3.26 -23.69 -1.37
C ASN A 250 4.08 -24.52 -2.36
N LYS A 251 3.45 -25.08 -3.41
CA LYS A 251 4.18 -25.77 -4.49
C LYS A 251 5.09 -24.81 -5.27
N MET A 252 4.65 -23.57 -5.45
CA MET A 252 5.41 -22.53 -6.14
C MET A 252 6.71 -22.17 -5.40
N LYS A 253 6.74 -22.22 -4.06
CA LYS A 253 7.90 -21.84 -3.24
C LYS A 253 9.19 -22.63 -3.55
N GLY A 254 9.10 -23.84 -4.03
CA GLY A 254 10.25 -24.65 -4.44
C GLY A 254 10.97 -24.18 -5.71
N ASN A 255 10.41 -23.19 -6.42
CA ASN A 255 10.92 -22.65 -7.66
C ASN A 255 11.67 -21.33 -7.42
N PRO A 256 12.54 -20.88 -8.37
CA PRO A 256 13.25 -19.61 -8.27
C PRO A 256 12.33 -18.41 -8.52
N VAL A 257 11.18 -18.36 -7.83
CA VAL A 257 10.21 -17.27 -7.90
C VAL A 257 10.72 -16.06 -7.15
N ARG A 258 10.58 -14.87 -7.75
CA ARG A 258 11.02 -13.61 -7.16
C ARG A 258 9.86 -12.70 -6.74
N LEU A 259 8.77 -12.76 -7.49
CA LEU A 259 7.57 -11.95 -7.26
C LEU A 259 6.35 -12.85 -7.45
N ALA A 260 5.32 -12.69 -6.61
CA ALA A 260 4.07 -13.44 -6.74
C ALA A 260 2.92 -12.74 -6.03
N PHE A 261 1.73 -12.88 -6.56
CA PHE A 261 0.49 -12.46 -5.91
C PHE A 261 -0.70 -13.29 -6.41
N GLY A 262 -1.72 -13.40 -5.58
CA GLY A 262 -3.05 -13.87 -5.97
C GLY A 262 -3.98 -12.69 -6.22
N ARG A 263 -4.94 -12.81 -7.13
CA ARG A 263 -6.04 -11.86 -7.29
C ARG A 263 -7.36 -12.61 -7.16
N LEU A 264 -8.13 -12.29 -6.11
CA LEU A 264 -9.45 -12.84 -5.89
C LEU A 264 -10.44 -12.22 -6.89
N SER A 265 -11.31 -13.06 -7.47
CA SER A 265 -12.40 -12.58 -8.31
C SER A 265 -13.37 -11.73 -7.50
N VAL A 266 -13.69 -10.54 -8.03
CA VAL A 266 -14.75 -9.67 -7.51
C VAL A 266 -15.99 -9.66 -8.41
N ALA A 267 -16.02 -10.50 -9.46
CA ALA A 267 -17.19 -10.74 -10.30
C ALA A 267 -18.25 -11.53 -9.50
N GLN A 268 -19.52 -11.18 -9.62
CA GLN A 268 -20.58 -11.72 -8.78
C GLN A 268 -20.70 -13.23 -8.89
N GLU A 269 -20.55 -13.78 -10.11
CA GLU A 269 -20.69 -15.22 -10.41
C GLU A 269 -19.60 -16.09 -9.79
N THR A 270 -18.42 -15.50 -9.60
CA THR A 270 -17.22 -16.19 -9.09
C THR A 270 -16.63 -15.48 -7.86
N PHE A 271 -17.47 -14.70 -7.16
CA PHE A 271 -17.03 -13.82 -6.08
C PHE A 271 -16.26 -14.59 -5.01
N PHE A 272 -14.97 -14.31 -4.91
CA PHE A 272 -13.98 -14.95 -4.04
C PHE A 272 -13.80 -16.46 -4.24
N ASP A 273 -14.47 -17.08 -5.21
CA ASP A 273 -14.31 -18.51 -5.51
C ASP A 273 -13.05 -18.77 -6.38
N GLN A 274 -12.68 -17.80 -7.21
CA GLN A 274 -11.51 -17.90 -8.07
C GLN A 274 -10.38 -16.98 -7.59
N VAL A 275 -9.15 -17.48 -7.65
CA VAL A 275 -7.91 -16.75 -7.42
C VAL A 275 -7.02 -16.91 -8.65
N LEU A 276 -6.70 -15.81 -9.32
CA LEU A 276 -5.68 -15.76 -10.35
C LEU A 276 -4.32 -15.64 -9.67
N LEU A 277 -3.55 -16.72 -9.62
CA LEU A 277 -2.18 -16.72 -9.14
C LEU A 277 -1.25 -16.27 -10.28
N THR A 278 -0.53 -15.19 -10.07
CA THR A 278 0.52 -14.69 -10.95
C THR A 278 1.86 -14.78 -10.23
N HIS A 279 2.88 -15.32 -10.90
CA HIS A 279 4.22 -15.39 -10.35
C HIS A 279 5.29 -15.16 -11.43
N TYR A 280 6.46 -14.72 -10.98
CA TYR A 280 7.57 -14.34 -11.84
C TYR A 280 8.82 -15.11 -11.44
N VAL A 281 9.34 -15.89 -12.40
CA VAL A 281 10.47 -16.80 -12.21
C VAL A 281 11.70 -16.20 -12.88
N THR A 282 12.85 -16.25 -12.20
CA THR A 282 14.10 -15.75 -12.80
C THR A 282 14.53 -16.60 -13.99
N THR A 283 15.03 -15.92 -15.01
CA THR A 283 15.71 -16.55 -16.17
C THR A 283 17.21 -16.78 -15.93
N GLY A 284 17.74 -16.28 -14.80
CA GLY A 284 19.16 -16.25 -14.50
C GLY A 284 19.94 -15.11 -15.17
N GLN A 285 19.28 -14.32 -16.02
CA GLN A 285 19.90 -13.16 -16.70
C GLN A 285 19.73 -11.89 -15.85
N ILE A 286 20.68 -10.97 -15.95
CA ILE A 286 20.67 -9.67 -15.27
C ILE A 286 20.44 -8.56 -16.30
N SER A 287 19.60 -7.59 -15.97
CA SER A 287 19.39 -6.38 -16.76
C SER A 287 20.14 -5.20 -16.16
N THR A 288 20.83 -4.44 -16.99
CA THR A 288 21.47 -3.15 -16.67
C THR A 288 20.74 -1.97 -17.34
N GLN A 289 19.63 -2.23 -17.99
CA GLN A 289 18.82 -1.16 -18.61
C GLN A 289 18.18 -0.31 -17.52
N ALA A 290 18.21 1.02 -17.71
CA ALA A 290 17.47 1.94 -16.86
C ALA A 290 16.00 1.58 -16.91
N GLY A 291 15.39 1.49 -15.72
CA GLY A 291 13.96 1.24 -15.61
C GLY A 291 13.20 2.51 -16.03
N GLU A 292 12.30 2.37 -16.98
CA GLU A 292 11.30 3.37 -17.30
C GLU A 292 9.92 2.75 -17.14
N TYR A 293 9.03 3.47 -16.48
CA TYR A 293 7.62 3.16 -16.53
C TYR A 293 6.99 3.98 -17.65
N ASP A 294 6.83 3.35 -18.80
CA ASP A 294 6.14 3.95 -19.94
C ASP A 294 4.62 3.87 -19.72
N ILE A 295 3.97 5.05 -19.68
CA ILE A 295 2.51 5.14 -19.68
C ILE A 295 2.03 4.94 -21.12
N SER A 296 1.99 3.68 -21.54
CA SER A 296 1.56 3.28 -22.87
C SER A 296 0.03 3.28 -23.00
N PHE A 297 -0.45 3.25 -24.23
CA PHE A 297 -1.86 3.04 -24.55
C PHE A 297 -2.42 1.74 -23.93
N ARG A 298 -1.58 0.70 -23.76
CA ARG A 298 -1.93 -0.54 -23.07
C ARG A 298 -2.30 -0.28 -21.61
N ASN A 299 -1.56 0.57 -20.90
CA ASN A 299 -1.85 0.93 -19.51
C ASN A 299 -3.14 1.73 -19.41
N SER A 300 -3.42 2.60 -20.38
CA SER A 300 -4.70 3.32 -20.45
C SER A 300 -5.89 2.38 -20.64
N ILE A 301 -5.76 1.33 -21.48
CA ILE A 301 -6.78 0.30 -21.64
C ILE A 301 -6.94 -0.49 -20.33
N ALA A 302 -5.84 -0.93 -19.72
CA ALA A 302 -5.88 -1.67 -18.46
C ALA A 302 -6.58 -0.88 -17.34
N ARG A 303 -6.27 0.42 -17.23
CA ARG A 303 -6.98 1.35 -16.34
C ARG A 303 -8.47 1.44 -16.67
N ALA A 304 -8.81 1.63 -17.95
CA ALA A 304 -10.21 1.78 -18.36
C ALA A 304 -11.04 0.51 -18.03
N VAL A 305 -10.47 -0.69 -18.29
CA VAL A 305 -11.08 -1.97 -17.91
C VAL A 305 -11.26 -2.07 -16.39
N PHE A 306 -10.23 -1.68 -15.64
CA PHE A 306 -10.24 -1.67 -14.18
C PHE A 306 -11.33 -0.73 -13.64
N ARG A 307 -11.35 0.52 -14.07
CA ARG A 307 -12.31 1.54 -13.60
C ARG A 307 -13.73 1.29 -14.12
N ALA A 308 -13.91 0.78 -15.33
CA ALA A 308 -15.21 0.37 -15.87
C ALA A 308 -15.86 -0.77 -15.09
N SER A 309 -15.11 -1.51 -14.26
CA SER A 309 -15.65 -2.55 -13.39
C SER A 309 -16.33 -2.00 -12.12
N LEU A 310 -16.09 -0.74 -11.75
CA LEU A 310 -16.70 -0.10 -10.58
C LEU A 310 -18.23 -0.03 -10.74
N ASN A 311 -18.98 -0.45 -9.72
CA ASN A 311 -20.44 -0.44 -9.69
C ASN A 311 -21.11 -1.13 -10.91
N SER A 312 -20.45 -2.17 -11.45
CA SER A 312 -20.95 -2.89 -12.63
C SER A 312 -20.59 -4.37 -12.58
N ASN A 313 -21.56 -5.24 -12.26
CA ASN A 313 -21.33 -6.68 -12.23
C ASN A 313 -20.85 -7.20 -13.59
N ARG A 314 -21.44 -6.73 -14.71
CA ARG A 314 -20.98 -7.08 -16.07
C ARG A 314 -19.56 -6.57 -16.34
N GLY A 315 -19.24 -5.36 -15.88
CA GLY A 315 -17.88 -4.82 -15.96
C GLY A 315 -16.87 -5.68 -15.20
N LYS A 316 -17.23 -6.15 -14.00
CA LYS A 316 -16.40 -7.07 -13.21
C LYS A 316 -16.23 -8.44 -13.89
N SER A 317 -17.32 -9.02 -14.42
CA SER A 317 -17.26 -10.29 -15.14
C SER A 317 -16.45 -10.19 -16.43
N PHE A 318 -16.60 -9.09 -17.18
CA PHE A 318 -15.79 -8.82 -18.37
C PHE A 318 -14.30 -8.66 -18.02
N ARG A 319 -13.97 -7.90 -16.97
CA ARG A 319 -12.61 -7.77 -16.48
C ARG A 319 -12.04 -9.12 -16.06
N GLN A 320 -12.77 -9.92 -15.29
CA GLN A 320 -12.34 -11.25 -14.85
C GLN A 320 -12.07 -12.17 -16.06
N TRP A 321 -12.96 -12.14 -17.06
CA TRP A 321 -12.74 -12.89 -18.29
C TRP A 321 -11.47 -12.45 -19.01
N MET A 322 -11.25 -11.13 -19.15
CA MET A 322 -10.02 -10.60 -19.77
C MET A 322 -8.78 -11.01 -18.99
N GLU A 323 -8.79 -10.88 -17.66
CA GLU A 323 -7.67 -11.25 -16.80
C GLU A 323 -7.35 -12.75 -16.89
N ASN A 324 -8.37 -13.60 -16.90
CA ASN A 324 -8.21 -15.05 -17.02
C ASN A 324 -7.71 -15.48 -18.42
N PHE A 325 -8.18 -14.82 -19.47
CA PHE A 325 -7.86 -15.18 -20.86
C PHE A 325 -6.56 -14.56 -21.35
N LEU A 326 -6.36 -13.26 -21.12
CA LEU A 326 -5.17 -12.52 -21.58
C LEU A 326 -4.01 -12.63 -20.60
N GLY A 327 -4.30 -13.02 -19.38
CA GLY A 327 -3.32 -13.27 -18.35
C GLY A 327 -2.47 -12.09 -17.93
N GLY A 328 -2.95 -10.89 -18.14
CA GLY A 328 -2.21 -9.69 -17.84
C GLY A 328 -0.86 -9.67 -18.60
N GLU A 329 0.22 -9.90 -17.90
CA GLU A 329 1.59 -9.99 -18.45
C GLU A 329 2.06 -11.44 -18.70
N ALA A 330 1.13 -12.39 -18.83
CA ALA A 330 1.44 -13.80 -18.95
C ALA A 330 2.40 -14.10 -20.13
N GLY A 331 3.44 -14.88 -19.84
CA GLY A 331 4.48 -15.23 -20.79
C GLY A 331 5.41 -14.05 -21.14
N GLY A 332 5.19 -12.86 -20.58
CA GLY A 332 6.07 -11.72 -20.72
C GLY A 332 7.41 -11.93 -20.01
N VAL A 333 8.44 -11.28 -20.53
CA VAL A 333 9.78 -11.27 -19.93
C VAL A 333 10.13 -9.83 -19.58
N HIS A 334 10.40 -9.58 -18.29
CA HIS A 334 10.57 -8.22 -17.76
C HIS A 334 11.77 -8.16 -16.82
N ALA A 335 12.51 -7.05 -16.82
CA ALA A 335 13.45 -6.78 -15.75
C ALA A 335 12.68 -6.57 -14.42
N ARG A 336 13.21 -7.07 -13.32
CA ARG A 336 12.62 -6.93 -11.97
C ARG A 336 12.27 -5.47 -11.66
N VAL A 337 13.17 -4.54 -11.97
CA VAL A 337 12.95 -3.10 -11.75
C VAL A 337 11.70 -2.61 -12.49
N ASN A 338 11.47 -3.00 -13.75
CA ASN A 338 10.32 -2.53 -14.52
C ASN A 338 8.98 -2.97 -13.92
N LEU A 339 8.92 -4.18 -13.34
CA LEU A 339 7.73 -4.68 -12.66
C LEU A 339 7.43 -3.91 -11.35
N MET A 340 8.44 -3.28 -10.77
CA MET A 340 8.34 -2.57 -9.49
C MET A 340 8.18 -1.05 -9.65
N LEU A 341 8.27 -0.51 -10.88
CA LEU A 341 8.18 0.93 -11.16
C LEU A 341 6.74 1.46 -11.29
N GLU A 342 5.73 0.62 -11.15
CA GLU A 342 4.34 1.02 -11.36
C GLU A 342 3.92 2.15 -10.40
N PRO A 343 3.45 3.31 -10.90
CA PRO A 343 3.01 4.40 -10.05
C PRO A 343 1.56 4.21 -9.58
N VAL A 344 1.22 4.74 -8.40
CA VAL A 344 -0.14 4.69 -7.83
C VAL A 344 -1.19 5.27 -8.77
N ARG A 345 -0.83 6.34 -9.50
CA ARG A 345 -1.74 7.09 -10.39
C ARG A 345 -2.39 6.26 -11.50
N VAL A 346 -1.79 5.12 -11.87
CA VAL A 346 -2.39 4.20 -12.86
C VAL A 346 -3.73 3.66 -12.40
N PHE A 347 -3.94 3.53 -11.08
CA PHE A 347 -5.15 2.96 -10.51
C PHE A 347 -6.04 3.97 -9.77
N THR A 348 -5.52 5.15 -9.40
CA THR A 348 -6.26 6.13 -8.59
C THR A 348 -7.47 6.69 -9.31
N ASN A 349 -8.50 6.99 -8.54
CA ASN A 349 -9.71 7.64 -8.99
C ASN A 349 -9.46 9.11 -9.39
N ASN A 350 -10.12 9.57 -10.49
CA ASN A 350 -10.09 10.98 -10.95
C ASN A 350 -11.35 11.77 -10.56
N ASP A 351 -12.37 11.10 -10.03
CA ASP A 351 -13.62 11.75 -9.63
C ASP A 351 -13.44 12.37 -8.24
N ASP A 352 -13.42 13.70 -8.16
CA ASP A 352 -13.19 14.44 -6.90
C ASP A 352 -14.31 14.22 -5.86
N GLN A 353 -15.45 13.66 -6.26
CA GLN A 353 -16.53 13.29 -5.33
C GLN A 353 -16.35 11.90 -4.73
N LYS A 354 -15.37 11.15 -5.19
CA LYS A 354 -15.07 9.79 -4.73
C LYS A 354 -13.64 9.68 -4.20
N THR A 355 -13.44 8.71 -3.36
CA THR A 355 -12.10 8.35 -2.86
C THR A 355 -11.88 6.86 -2.92
N ASP A 356 -10.64 6.49 -3.22
CA ASP A 356 -10.18 5.11 -3.17
C ASP A 356 -9.68 4.80 -1.75
N MET A 357 -10.19 3.72 -1.18
CA MET A 357 -9.93 3.31 0.19
C MET A 357 -9.28 1.93 0.19
N LEU A 358 -8.07 1.87 0.71
CA LEU A 358 -7.37 0.62 0.94
C LEU A 358 -7.69 0.08 2.34
N VAL A 359 -7.87 -1.22 2.40
CA VAL A 359 -8.01 -2.01 3.62
C VAL A 359 -7.20 -3.26 3.48
N GLU A 360 -6.56 -3.68 4.54
CA GLU A 360 -5.78 -4.90 4.52
C GLU A 360 -5.92 -5.66 5.83
N VAL A 361 -6.09 -6.97 5.72
CA VAL A 361 -6.09 -7.92 6.82
C VAL A 361 -5.06 -9.00 6.55
N PHE A 362 -4.48 -9.51 7.62
CA PHE A 362 -3.47 -10.57 7.56
C PHE A 362 -4.01 -11.82 8.23
N ILE A 363 -3.92 -12.94 7.55
CA ILE A 363 -4.50 -14.20 7.97
C ILE A 363 -3.39 -15.26 8.00
N PRO A 364 -3.26 -16.07 9.07
CA PRO A 364 -2.39 -17.25 9.06
C PRO A 364 -2.67 -18.11 7.83
N GLN A 365 -1.63 -18.58 7.16
CA GLN A 365 -1.76 -19.23 5.85
C GLN A 365 -2.73 -20.43 5.86
N GLU A 366 -2.71 -21.20 6.94
CA GLU A 366 -3.60 -22.36 7.15
C GLU A 366 -5.07 -21.99 7.38
N LYS A 367 -5.35 -20.71 7.72
CA LYS A 367 -6.69 -20.16 7.95
C LYS A 367 -7.27 -19.42 6.74
N PHE A 368 -6.54 -19.34 5.65
CA PHE A 368 -6.93 -18.59 4.47
C PHE A 368 -8.33 -18.99 3.96
N SER A 369 -8.58 -20.29 3.79
CA SER A 369 -9.86 -20.77 3.24
C SER A 369 -11.04 -20.48 4.16
N ASP A 370 -10.86 -20.58 5.46
CA ASP A 370 -11.89 -20.29 6.46
C ASP A 370 -12.23 -18.80 6.44
N PHE A 371 -11.19 -17.95 6.39
CA PHE A 371 -11.39 -16.51 6.29
C PHE A 371 -12.11 -16.10 4.99
N ILE A 372 -11.75 -16.68 3.84
CA ILE A 372 -12.39 -16.35 2.55
C ILE A 372 -13.89 -16.65 2.62
N GLN A 373 -14.31 -17.73 3.27
CA GLN A 373 -15.74 -18.04 3.45
C GLN A 373 -16.46 -16.97 4.28
N GLU A 374 -15.86 -16.49 5.37
CA GLU A 374 -16.43 -15.42 6.20
C GLU A 374 -16.45 -14.08 5.46
N ALA A 375 -15.34 -13.71 4.79
CA ALA A 375 -15.25 -12.49 4.01
C ALA A 375 -16.28 -12.47 2.86
N LYS A 376 -16.55 -13.61 2.23
CA LYS A 376 -17.59 -13.76 1.22
C LYS A 376 -18.98 -13.44 1.79
N LYS A 377 -19.33 -13.94 2.97
CA LYS A 377 -20.61 -13.65 3.63
C LYS A 377 -20.77 -12.15 3.95
N ILE A 378 -19.66 -11.50 4.35
CA ILE A 378 -19.66 -10.06 4.70
C ILE A 378 -19.84 -9.17 3.46
N LEU A 379 -19.20 -9.54 2.33
CA LEU A 379 -19.04 -8.63 1.20
C LEU A 379 -19.93 -8.94 -0.01
N GLN A 380 -20.33 -10.20 -0.28
CA GLN A 380 -20.91 -10.59 -1.57
C GLN A 380 -22.14 -9.79 -2.01
N TYR A 381 -22.98 -9.34 -1.09
CA TYR A 381 -24.20 -8.58 -1.40
C TYR A 381 -24.01 -7.07 -1.43
N HIS A 382 -22.81 -6.59 -1.07
CA HIS A 382 -22.48 -5.18 -0.94
C HIS A 382 -21.07 -4.88 -1.49
N SER A 383 -20.72 -5.56 -2.58
CA SER A 383 -19.38 -5.47 -3.18
C SER A 383 -19.30 -4.56 -4.40
N ASP A 384 -20.34 -3.80 -4.71
CA ASP A 384 -20.39 -2.96 -5.92
C ASP A 384 -19.19 -2.00 -5.99
N ASN A 385 -18.81 -1.43 -4.85
CA ASN A 385 -17.69 -0.53 -4.69
C ASN A 385 -16.32 -1.21 -4.48
N LEU A 386 -16.27 -2.54 -4.35
CA LEU A 386 -15.02 -3.30 -4.25
C LEU A 386 -14.43 -3.51 -5.64
N LEU A 387 -13.28 -2.91 -5.90
CA LEU A 387 -12.60 -2.99 -7.20
C LEU A 387 -11.60 -4.13 -7.30
N ASN A 388 -10.88 -4.41 -6.23
CA ASN A 388 -9.78 -5.36 -6.28
C ASN A 388 -9.51 -6.00 -4.92
N VAL A 389 -9.08 -7.27 -4.94
CA VAL A 389 -8.52 -7.95 -3.78
C VAL A 389 -7.27 -8.69 -4.21
N THR A 390 -6.12 -8.27 -3.71
CA THR A 390 -4.83 -8.92 -3.98
C THR A 390 -4.40 -9.71 -2.74
N VAL A 391 -3.95 -10.94 -2.94
CA VAL A 391 -3.41 -11.82 -1.89
C VAL A 391 -1.89 -11.84 -2.03
N ARG A 392 -1.18 -11.63 -0.91
CA ARG A 392 0.28 -11.66 -0.83
C ARG A 392 0.74 -12.49 0.35
N GLU A 393 1.89 -13.11 0.23
CA GLU A 393 2.54 -13.76 1.36
C GLU A 393 3.41 -12.75 2.11
N ILE A 394 3.36 -12.81 3.43
CA ILE A 394 4.24 -12.06 4.32
C ILE A 394 4.76 -13.02 5.38
N LYS A 395 6.09 -13.16 5.49
CA LYS A 395 6.71 -13.92 6.56
C LYS A 395 6.63 -13.17 7.87
N LYS A 396 6.75 -13.92 8.97
CA LYS A 396 6.75 -13.36 10.31
C LYS A 396 7.71 -12.18 10.44
N ASP A 397 7.22 -11.07 10.98
CA ASP A 397 8.01 -9.89 11.32
C ASP A 397 8.69 -10.06 12.68
N THR A 398 10.01 -9.97 12.69
CA THR A 398 10.84 -10.01 13.91
C THR A 398 11.64 -8.72 14.11
N ASP A 399 11.44 -7.73 13.24
CA ASP A 399 12.25 -6.53 13.19
C ASP A 399 11.52 -5.27 13.68
N SER A 400 10.20 -5.34 13.96
CA SER A 400 9.45 -4.20 14.47
C SER A 400 8.82 -4.47 15.84
N ALA A 401 8.67 -3.41 16.64
CA ALA A 401 8.07 -3.48 17.98
C ALA A 401 6.54 -3.62 17.94
N LEU A 402 5.90 -3.28 16.79
CA LEU A 402 4.46 -3.36 16.57
C LEU A 402 4.14 -4.20 15.32
N PRO A 403 4.46 -5.51 15.33
CA PRO A 403 4.35 -6.36 14.16
C PRO A 403 2.88 -6.66 13.81
N TYR A 404 2.51 -6.48 12.53
CA TYR A 404 1.23 -6.95 12.00
C TYR A 404 1.34 -8.40 11.48
N ALA A 405 2.49 -8.82 10.99
CA ALA A 405 2.77 -10.20 10.59
C ALA A 405 3.34 -11.00 11.78
N GLN A 406 2.47 -11.45 12.67
CA GLN A 406 2.88 -12.18 13.89
C GLN A 406 3.27 -13.63 13.61
N ASN A 407 2.87 -14.16 12.47
CA ASN A 407 3.21 -15.47 11.91
C ASN A 407 3.45 -15.32 10.40
N ASP A 408 3.67 -16.43 9.71
CA ASP A 408 3.62 -16.46 8.25
C ASP A 408 2.18 -16.30 7.81
N MET A 409 1.88 -15.23 7.06
CA MET A 409 0.52 -14.81 6.76
C MET A 409 0.28 -14.62 5.26
N PHE A 410 -0.98 -14.70 4.87
CA PHE A 410 -1.49 -14.06 3.66
C PHE A 410 -2.11 -12.70 4.01
N GLY A 411 -1.63 -11.64 3.37
CA GLY A 411 -2.25 -10.32 3.40
C GLY A 411 -3.26 -10.18 2.27
N LEU A 412 -4.47 -9.72 2.60
CA LEU A 412 -5.52 -9.44 1.62
C LEU A 412 -5.68 -7.92 1.49
N VAL A 413 -5.14 -7.38 0.41
CA VAL A 413 -5.23 -5.94 0.08
C VAL A 413 -6.49 -5.69 -0.72
N MET A 414 -7.45 -5.00 -0.13
CA MET A 414 -8.76 -4.69 -0.71
C MET A 414 -8.83 -3.22 -1.10
N LEU A 415 -9.26 -2.94 -2.33
CA LEU A 415 -9.45 -1.58 -2.84
C LEU A 415 -10.94 -1.32 -3.05
N PHE A 416 -11.46 -0.36 -2.31
CA PHE A 416 -12.83 0.14 -2.43
C PHE A 416 -12.80 1.57 -3.00
N THR A 417 -13.81 1.92 -3.80
CA THR A 417 -14.07 3.31 -4.20
C THR A 417 -15.41 3.74 -3.62
N ILE A 418 -15.43 4.81 -2.82
CA ILE A 418 -16.64 5.30 -2.16
C ILE A 418 -16.87 6.79 -2.45
N GLU A 419 -18.10 7.25 -2.31
CA GLU A 419 -18.43 8.68 -2.26
C GLU A 419 -17.77 9.34 -1.06
N GLN A 420 -17.26 10.59 -1.23
CA GLN A 420 -16.64 11.36 -0.15
C GLN A 420 -17.70 11.95 0.80
N ASN A 421 -18.50 11.10 1.43
CA ASN A 421 -19.49 11.54 2.42
C ASN A 421 -19.55 10.58 3.62
N LYS A 422 -20.06 11.12 4.74
CA LYS A 422 -20.15 10.37 6.03
C LYS A 422 -21.00 9.11 5.95
N LYS A 423 -22.02 9.07 5.07
CA LYS A 423 -22.92 7.90 4.92
C LYS A 423 -22.17 6.73 4.28
N ALA A 424 -21.49 6.99 3.15
CA ALA A 424 -20.69 5.97 2.44
C ALA A 424 -19.52 5.48 3.31
N GLU A 425 -18.79 6.40 3.97
CA GLU A 425 -17.71 6.04 4.90
C GLU A 425 -18.24 5.23 6.09
N GLY A 426 -19.39 5.61 6.67
CA GLY A 426 -20.00 4.90 7.78
C GLY A 426 -20.44 3.48 7.42
N PHE A 427 -20.93 3.27 6.19
CA PHE A 427 -21.28 1.95 5.68
C PHE A 427 -20.02 1.08 5.49
N LEU A 428 -19.01 1.61 4.80
CA LEU A 428 -17.72 0.92 4.60
C LEU A 428 -17.08 0.56 5.94
N LYS A 429 -17.07 1.48 6.91
CA LYS A 429 -16.53 1.25 8.25
C LYS A 429 -17.16 0.03 8.94
N LYS A 430 -18.46 -0.20 8.78
CA LYS A 430 -19.15 -1.38 9.35
C LYS A 430 -18.65 -2.67 8.70
N GLN A 431 -18.53 -2.69 7.36
CA GLN A 431 -18.01 -3.86 6.64
C GLN A 431 -16.57 -4.17 7.03
N ILE A 432 -15.72 -3.14 7.14
CA ILE A 432 -14.32 -3.30 7.51
C ILE A 432 -14.16 -3.81 8.94
N ARG A 433 -14.98 -3.34 9.88
CA ARG A 433 -14.96 -3.88 11.24
C ARG A 433 -15.35 -5.35 11.28
N ALA A 434 -16.34 -5.76 10.50
CA ALA A 434 -16.69 -7.18 10.39
C ALA A 434 -15.55 -8.01 9.77
N LEU A 435 -14.81 -7.48 8.80
CA LEU A 435 -13.62 -8.13 8.26
C LEU A 435 -12.48 -8.22 9.29
N PHE A 436 -12.29 -7.18 10.12
CA PHE A 436 -11.33 -7.21 11.23
C PHE A 436 -11.71 -8.27 12.26
N ASP A 437 -13.00 -8.34 12.65
CA ASP A 437 -13.49 -9.38 13.55
C ASP A 437 -13.26 -10.79 12.97
N ALA A 438 -13.58 -11.00 11.69
CA ALA A 438 -13.35 -12.26 11.01
C ALA A 438 -11.87 -12.65 10.96
N SER A 439 -10.97 -11.67 10.67
CA SER A 439 -9.53 -11.87 10.68
C SER A 439 -9.01 -12.25 12.06
N LEU A 440 -9.36 -11.46 13.07
CA LEU A 440 -8.93 -11.66 14.46
C LEU A 440 -9.42 -12.98 15.05
N ASN A 441 -10.63 -13.43 14.69
CA ASN A 441 -11.18 -14.73 15.11
C ASN A 441 -10.40 -15.91 14.49
N GLN A 442 -9.68 -15.70 13.40
CA GLN A 442 -8.81 -16.67 12.76
C GLN A 442 -7.33 -16.51 13.20
N GLY A 443 -7.05 -15.70 14.24
CA GLY A 443 -5.67 -15.43 14.68
C GLY A 443 -4.90 -14.48 13.78
N GLY A 444 -5.61 -13.72 12.96
CA GLY A 444 -5.04 -12.72 12.06
C GLY A 444 -4.91 -11.33 12.68
N THR A 445 -4.59 -10.34 11.84
CA THR A 445 -4.41 -8.92 12.21
C THR A 445 -4.94 -8.02 11.09
N PHE A 446 -4.74 -6.72 11.22
CA PHE A 446 -5.10 -5.71 10.21
C PHE A 446 -3.99 -4.67 10.06
N TYR A 447 -3.96 -3.95 8.93
CA TYR A 447 -2.88 -3.01 8.64
C TYR A 447 -3.19 -1.59 9.10
N LEU A 448 -2.28 -0.96 9.82
CA LEU A 448 -2.47 0.32 10.50
C LEU A 448 -2.27 1.59 9.62
N PRO A 449 -1.59 1.60 8.47
CA PRO A 449 -1.44 2.81 7.64
C PRO A 449 -2.72 3.32 6.99
N TYR A 450 -3.79 2.51 6.99
CA TYR A 450 -5.07 2.87 6.40
C TYR A 450 -6.01 3.57 7.38
N ARG A 451 -7.32 3.60 7.11
CA ARG A 451 -8.30 4.33 7.95
C ARG A 451 -8.41 3.78 9.35
N ASN A 452 -8.56 4.66 10.33
CA ASN A 452 -8.68 4.35 11.75
C ASN A 452 -10.07 3.79 12.10
N TYR A 453 -10.38 2.59 11.61
CA TYR A 453 -11.68 1.95 11.81
C TYR A 453 -11.69 0.92 12.94
N ALA A 454 -10.53 0.45 13.39
CA ALA A 454 -10.41 -0.53 14.47
C ALA A 454 -10.97 0.03 15.79
N THR A 455 -11.49 -0.86 16.63
CA THR A 455 -11.97 -0.56 17.97
C THR A 455 -10.89 -0.89 19.01
N PRO A 456 -11.01 -0.44 20.27
CA PRO A 456 -10.10 -0.88 21.34
C PRO A 456 -9.99 -2.41 21.45
N SER A 457 -11.11 -3.13 21.30
CA SER A 457 -11.13 -4.60 21.32
C SER A 457 -10.32 -5.21 20.17
N HIS A 458 -10.34 -4.61 18.96
CA HIS A 458 -9.52 -5.06 17.84
C HIS A 458 -8.02 -4.91 18.15
N PHE A 459 -7.60 -3.82 18.78
CA PHE A 459 -6.21 -3.62 19.19
C PHE A 459 -5.75 -4.59 20.25
N THR A 460 -6.58 -4.86 21.26
CA THR A 460 -6.27 -5.84 22.31
C THR A 460 -5.99 -7.22 21.73
N LYS A 461 -6.75 -7.64 20.72
CA LYS A 461 -6.59 -8.95 20.07
C LYS A 461 -5.47 -8.95 19.02
N GLY A 462 -5.43 -7.93 18.16
CA GLY A 462 -4.55 -7.91 16.99
C GLY A 462 -3.14 -7.35 17.25
N TYR A 463 -2.95 -6.57 18.32
CA TYR A 463 -1.67 -5.91 18.62
C TYR A 463 -1.35 -5.98 20.12
N PRO A 464 -1.04 -7.17 20.64
CA PRO A 464 -0.78 -7.35 22.08
C PRO A 464 0.42 -6.54 22.59
N THR A 465 1.35 -6.17 21.71
CA THR A 465 2.52 -5.34 22.05
C THR A 465 2.23 -3.84 22.08
N LEU A 466 1.02 -3.38 21.74
CA LEU A 466 0.70 -1.95 21.63
C LEU A 466 0.96 -1.18 22.92
N GLN A 467 0.62 -1.75 24.09
CA GLN A 467 0.87 -1.08 25.37
C GLN A 467 2.36 -0.89 25.64
N ALA A 468 3.19 -1.89 25.34
CA ALA A 468 4.64 -1.80 25.46
C ALA A 468 5.21 -0.76 24.49
N PHE A 469 4.72 -0.73 23.25
CA PHE A 469 5.09 0.26 22.23
C PHE A 469 4.79 1.70 22.72
N LEU A 470 3.61 1.96 23.27
CA LEU A 470 3.24 3.27 23.81
C LEU A 470 4.06 3.66 25.04
N THR A 471 4.43 2.69 25.87
CA THR A 471 5.34 2.91 27.00
C THR A 471 6.75 3.28 26.54
N ALA A 472 7.29 2.58 25.55
CA ALA A 472 8.56 2.92 24.94
C ALA A 472 8.54 4.30 24.27
N LYS A 473 7.44 4.67 23.61
CA LYS A 473 7.27 6.01 23.05
C LYS A 473 7.47 7.10 24.12
N LYS A 474 6.85 6.96 25.29
CA LYS A 474 6.99 7.91 26.39
C LYS A 474 8.39 7.91 27.02
N LYS A 475 9.10 6.76 27.01
CA LYS A 475 10.49 6.66 27.45
C LYS A 475 11.41 7.48 26.53
N TRP A 476 11.26 7.33 25.20
CA TRP A 476 12.14 7.93 24.21
C TRP A 476 11.77 9.37 23.80
N ASP A 477 10.53 9.76 24.02
CA ASP A 477 10.01 11.11 23.79
C ASP A 477 9.02 11.50 24.91
N PRO A 478 9.52 11.82 26.13
CA PRO A 478 8.66 12.13 27.28
C PRO A 478 7.76 13.35 27.07
N MET A 479 8.21 14.30 26.24
CA MET A 479 7.47 15.52 25.89
C MET A 479 6.45 15.29 24.77
N GLU A 480 6.43 14.07 24.20
CA GLU A 480 5.60 13.72 23.06
C GLU A 480 5.74 14.74 21.93
N THR A 481 6.99 15.12 21.60
CA THR A 481 7.36 16.09 20.56
C THR A 481 6.94 15.59 19.20
N PHE A 482 7.29 14.35 18.86
CA PHE A 482 6.84 13.66 17.65
C PHE A 482 5.45 13.09 17.87
N TYR A 483 4.46 13.61 17.13
CA TYR A 483 3.06 13.30 17.39
C TYR A 483 2.25 13.33 16.10
N SER A 484 1.14 12.60 16.05
CA SER A 484 0.24 12.58 14.88
C SER A 484 -1.20 12.28 15.31
N GLY A 485 -2.17 12.55 14.44
CA GLY A 485 -3.56 12.14 14.71
C GLY A 485 -3.73 10.62 14.81
N PHE A 486 -2.82 9.86 14.24
CA PHE A 486 -2.78 8.41 14.43
C PHE A 486 -2.31 8.02 15.84
N TYR A 487 -1.36 8.74 16.42
CA TYR A 487 -0.92 8.51 17.80
C TYR A 487 -2.05 8.79 18.81
N ASP A 488 -2.85 9.86 18.60
CA ASP A 488 -4.08 10.08 19.35
C ASP A 488 -5.01 8.87 19.31
N TYR A 489 -5.20 8.31 18.12
CA TYR A 489 -6.05 7.15 17.94
C TYR A 489 -5.51 5.91 18.68
N LEU A 490 -4.21 5.63 18.63
CA LEU A 490 -3.58 4.53 19.37
C LEU A 490 -3.75 4.71 20.89
N ASN A 491 -3.47 5.90 21.42
CA ASN A 491 -3.62 6.21 22.86
C ASN A 491 -5.06 6.01 23.34
N ASN A 492 -6.04 6.49 22.56
CA ASN A 492 -7.46 6.34 22.89
C ASN A 492 -7.90 4.88 22.83
N SER A 493 -7.33 4.09 21.94
CA SER A 493 -7.63 2.66 21.80
C SER A 493 -7.19 1.84 23.03
N VAL A 494 -6.11 2.24 23.70
CA VAL A 494 -5.64 1.55 24.92
C VAL A 494 -6.38 2.05 26.16
N ARG A 495 -6.79 3.33 26.19
CA ARG A 495 -7.50 3.90 27.34
C ARG A 495 -9.00 3.54 27.40
N GLY A 496 -9.53 2.85 26.40
CA GLY A 496 -10.93 2.45 26.31
C GLY A 496 -11.91 3.64 26.12
N ARG A 497 -11.43 4.74 25.53
CA ARG A 497 -12.23 5.94 25.24
C ARG A 497 -12.60 6.08 23.79
#